data_cf17cb43f6ac8625ec7347c2d3b81f5d
#
_entry.id   cf17cb43f6ac8625ec7347c2d3b81f5d
#
_cell.length_a   1.000
_cell.length_b   1.000
_cell.length_c   1.000
_cell.angle_alpha   90.00
_cell.angle_beta   90.00
_cell.angle_gamma   90.00
#
_symmetry.space_group_name_H-M   'P 1'
#
loop_
_entity.id
_entity.type
_entity.pdbx_description
1 polymer ?
#
loop_
_entity_poly.entity_id
_entity_poly.type
_entity_poly.pdbx_seq_one_letter_code
_entity_poly.pdbx_strand_id
1 'polypeptide(L)'
;MDLAHQILLRGLTVTIMVTPKNLHYLNSLLSLHSSSNLQTLVLPFPSHSSIPHGVENMQDVDISFVRDFAAALSKLHDPLVNRFENHVLPPTAIVSDMLLCSWTPLLASRLGVPNVCFVVTNAHAVSSWWVNDLDSMPDCYRKQHLGCIQSWGLVFNSFNEIDNQKLKLIKEELTEHDRLWAVGPLLPIKGRLSSIGEEQYQVMLWLDSCKKVGKSVVYVAFGTQITLTKQQMEAVASALKESMVRFIWVVKEPMKGLGIVDDDDRNVVPPGFEDRVAERGVVIKGWAPQLAILGHPAVGSYLTHCGWNSALEGILAGVLLLAWPMQADHFHNTALLVDELGVVVRVCEGLETVPDASKLARTLSGSLTMNLPERIRTKKLRKTALDSIREGGSSYKALDGFVEQLSSLSVINREEK
;
A
#
# COMPACT_ATOMS: atom_id res chain seq x y z
N MET A 1 0.45 -4.04 9.54
CA MET A 1 0.15 -3.41 10.86
C MET A 1 -1.34 -3.19 11.05
N ASP A 2 -2.03 -2.59 10.10
CA ASP A 2 -3.45 -2.24 10.25
C ASP A 2 -4.35 -3.49 10.38
N LEU A 3 -4.08 -4.57 9.62
CA LEU A 3 -4.74 -5.86 9.81
C LEU A 3 -4.45 -6.45 11.21
N ALA A 4 -3.18 -6.42 11.65
CA ALA A 4 -2.81 -6.91 12.98
C ALA A 4 -3.55 -6.15 14.10
N HIS A 5 -3.67 -4.80 13.97
CA HIS A 5 -4.47 -3.98 14.88
C HIS A 5 -5.93 -4.46 14.95
N GLN A 6 -6.53 -4.72 13.79
CA GLN A 6 -7.92 -5.17 13.73
C GLN A 6 -8.15 -6.57 14.34
N ILE A 7 -7.17 -7.47 14.17
CA ILE A 7 -7.18 -8.81 14.79
C ILE A 7 -7.06 -8.69 16.32
N LEU A 8 -6.14 -7.85 16.79
CA LEU A 8 -5.92 -7.58 18.22
C LEU A 8 -7.16 -6.99 18.91
N LEU A 9 -7.86 -6.05 18.25
CA LEU A 9 -9.11 -5.47 18.75
C LEU A 9 -10.24 -6.52 18.92
N ARG A 10 -10.13 -7.67 18.24
CA ARG A 10 -11.07 -8.80 18.33
C ARG A 10 -10.59 -9.90 19.27
N GLY A 11 -9.58 -9.61 20.08
CA GLY A 11 -9.15 -10.45 21.22
C GLY A 11 -8.16 -11.57 20.88
N LEU A 12 -7.71 -11.69 19.64
CA LEU A 12 -6.65 -12.65 19.32
C LEU A 12 -5.27 -12.12 19.70
N THR A 13 -4.36 -13.03 20.01
CA THR A 13 -2.94 -12.73 20.22
C THR A 13 -2.20 -12.73 18.88
N VAL A 14 -1.37 -11.73 18.66
CA VAL A 14 -0.58 -11.60 17.43
C VAL A 14 0.90 -11.54 17.77
N THR A 15 1.69 -12.36 17.09
CA THR A 15 3.16 -12.24 17.08
C THR A 15 3.60 -11.70 15.72
N ILE A 16 4.27 -10.55 15.72
CA ILE A 16 4.80 -9.95 14.48
C ILE A 16 6.29 -10.28 14.36
N MET A 17 6.64 -11.01 13.30
CA MET A 17 8.03 -11.17 12.90
C MET A 17 8.50 -9.91 12.19
N VAL A 18 9.63 -9.36 12.61
CA VAL A 18 10.20 -8.12 12.08
C VAL A 18 11.73 -8.18 12.12
N THR A 19 12.37 -7.48 11.19
CA THR A 19 13.83 -7.31 11.21
C THR A 19 14.23 -6.05 12.00
N PRO A 20 15.45 -5.98 12.54
CA PRO A 20 15.87 -4.91 13.46
C PRO A 20 15.61 -3.50 12.94
N LYS A 21 15.96 -3.21 11.69
CA LYS A 21 15.75 -1.87 11.10
C LYS A 21 14.28 -1.51 10.92
N ASN A 22 13.40 -2.51 10.82
CA ASN A 22 11.97 -2.30 10.62
C ASN A 22 11.18 -2.25 11.94
N LEU A 23 11.80 -2.51 13.10
CA LEU A 23 11.12 -2.55 14.39
C LEU A 23 10.42 -1.23 14.73
N HIS A 24 11.01 -0.09 14.39
CA HIS A 24 10.45 1.23 14.67
C HIS A 24 9.09 1.49 14.01
N TYR A 25 8.78 0.82 12.89
CA TYR A 25 7.45 0.92 12.26
C TYR A 25 6.34 0.34 13.14
N LEU A 26 6.66 -0.53 14.10
CA LEU A 26 5.69 -1.11 15.03
C LEU A 26 5.37 -0.21 16.21
N ASN A 27 6.11 0.87 16.46
CA ASN A 27 5.97 1.70 17.66
C ASN A 27 4.52 2.14 17.94
N SER A 28 3.80 2.58 16.90
CA SER A 28 2.40 2.99 17.06
C SER A 28 1.49 1.84 17.47
N LEU A 29 1.73 0.64 16.95
CA LEU A 29 0.95 -0.55 17.31
C LEU A 29 1.29 -1.03 18.72
N LEU A 30 2.58 -1.04 19.08
CA LEU A 30 3.07 -1.41 20.41
C LEU A 30 2.59 -0.48 21.50
N SER A 31 2.39 0.82 21.19
CA SER A 31 1.85 1.79 22.16
C SER A 31 0.35 1.61 22.43
N LEU A 32 -0.39 0.98 21.54
CA LEU A 32 -1.84 0.79 21.63
C LEU A 32 -2.26 -0.54 22.23
N HIS A 33 -1.38 -1.55 22.24
CA HIS A 33 -1.71 -2.89 22.67
C HIS A 33 -0.77 -3.38 23.77
N SER A 34 -1.32 -4.17 24.71
CA SER A 34 -0.53 -4.75 25.78
C SER A 34 0.38 -5.86 25.28
N SER A 35 1.50 -6.09 25.97
CA SER A 35 2.43 -7.18 25.67
C SER A 35 1.84 -8.59 25.85
N SER A 36 0.67 -8.71 26.48
CA SER A 36 -0.03 -10.01 26.60
C SER A 36 -0.67 -10.45 25.28
N ASN A 37 -1.10 -9.50 24.44
CA ASN A 37 -1.80 -9.81 23.19
C ASN A 37 -0.93 -9.56 21.95
N LEU A 38 0.07 -8.64 22.06
CA LEU A 38 0.98 -8.32 20.95
C LEU A 38 2.40 -8.65 21.33
N GLN A 39 3.02 -9.52 20.56
CA GLN A 39 4.40 -9.91 20.71
C GLN A 39 5.21 -9.57 19.47
N THR A 40 6.49 -9.32 19.62
CA THR A 40 7.43 -9.12 18.52
C THR A 40 8.47 -10.21 18.50
N LEU A 41 8.70 -10.81 17.35
CA LEU A 41 9.80 -11.72 17.08
C LEU A 41 10.80 -11.00 16.17
N VAL A 42 11.90 -10.53 16.75
CA VAL A 42 12.93 -9.83 15.99
C VAL A 42 13.94 -10.86 15.48
N LEU A 43 14.05 -10.99 14.17
CA LEU A 43 15.04 -11.85 13.51
C LEU A 43 15.93 -10.99 12.60
N PRO A 44 17.25 -11.29 12.54
CA PRO A 44 18.15 -10.57 11.65
C PRO A 44 17.73 -10.77 10.20
N PHE A 45 17.83 -9.70 9.39
CA PHE A 45 17.61 -9.81 7.95
C PHE A 45 18.67 -10.73 7.34
N PRO A 46 18.27 -11.80 6.62
CA PRO A 46 19.22 -12.75 6.07
C PRO A 46 20.09 -12.11 4.98
N SER A 47 21.39 -12.39 5.00
CA SER A 47 22.31 -11.91 3.98
C SER A 47 21.99 -12.47 2.59
N HIS A 48 22.07 -11.63 1.56
CA HIS A 48 21.92 -12.00 0.15
C HIS A 48 22.97 -11.27 -0.69
N SER A 49 23.56 -11.95 -1.66
CA SER A 49 24.68 -11.42 -2.46
C SER A 49 24.32 -10.18 -3.27
N SER A 50 23.05 -10.06 -3.69
CA SER A 50 22.56 -8.94 -4.47
C SER A 50 22.05 -7.75 -3.62
N ILE A 51 21.76 -7.98 -2.34
CA ILE A 51 21.23 -6.93 -1.46
C ILE A 51 22.38 -6.25 -0.73
N PRO A 52 22.52 -4.91 -0.82
CA PRO A 52 23.58 -4.19 -0.12
C PRO A 52 23.52 -4.41 1.40
N HIS A 53 24.70 -4.49 2.03
CA HIS A 53 24.80 -4.69 3.47
C HIS A 53 24.04 -3.60 4.23
N GLY A 54 23.22 -4.04 5.17
CA GLY A 54 22.46 -3.14 6.01
C GLY A 54 21.15 -2.63 5.38
N VAL A 55 20.77 -3.06 4.19
CA VAL A 55 19.42 -2.82 3.62
C VAL A 55 18.50 -3.92 4.13
N GLU A 56 17.37 -3.52 4.74
CA GLU A 56 16.34 -4.42 5.28
C GLU A 56 14.92 -4.02 4.84
N ASN A 57 14.79 -2.94 4.06
CA ASN A 57 13.50 -2.43 3.61
C ASN A 57 13.52 -2.16 2.11
N MET A 58 12.44 -2.57 1.42
CA MET A 58 12.27 -2.35 -0.02
C MET A 58 12.22 -0.86 -0.40
N GLN A 59 11.84 0.04 0.52
CA GLN A 59 11.88 1.49 0.24
C GLN A 59 13.29 2.03 0.00
N ASP A 60 14.31 1.30 0.48
CA ASP A 60 15.73 1.69 0.38
C ASP A 60 16.39 1.18 -0.90
N VAL A 61 15.67 0.49 -1.77
CA VAL A 61 16.16 -0.07 -3.03
C VAL A 61 15.11 0.06 -4.14
N ASP A 62 15.52 -0.24 -5.36
CA ASP A 62 14.63 -0.28 -6.53
C ASP A 62 13.73 -1.52 -6.49
N ILE A 63 12.56 -1.45 -7.13
CA ILE A 63 11.59 -2.56 -7.20
C ILE A 63 12.16 -3.83 -7.84
N SER A 64 13.19 -3.73 -8.66
CA SER A 64 13.87 -4.88 -9.27
C SER A 64 14.46 -5.84 -8.23
N PHE A 65 14.75 -5.36 -7.00
CA PHE A 65 15.23 -6.16 -5.88
C PHE A 65 14.15 -6.99 -5.17
N VAL A 66 12.88 -6.88 -5.56
CA VAL A 66 11.79 -7.61 -4.89
C VAL A 66 12.03 -9.12 -4.83
N ARG A 67 12.63 -9.70 -5.89
CA ARG A 67 12.97 -11.12 -5.94
C ARG A 67 14.07 -11.49 -4.95
N ASP A 68 15.12 -10.67 -4.90
CA ASP A 68 16.25 -10.87 -4.00
C ASP A 68 15.81 -10.75 -2.54
N PHE A 69 14.88 -9.82 -2.25
CA PHE A 69 14.26 -9.71 -0.93
C PHE A 69 13.43 -10.94 -0.56
N ALA A 70 12.59 -11.44 -1.48
CA ALA A 70 11.83 -12.66 -1.25
C ALA A 70 12.75 -13.86 -1.03
N ALA A 71 13.84 -13.98 -1.81
CA ALA A 71 14.86 -15.02 -1.66
C ALA A 71 15.66 -14.88 -0.36
N ALA A 72 15.99 -13.66 0.07
CA ALA A 72 16.63 -13.43 1.36
C ALA A 72 15.72 -13.85 2.51
N LEU A 73 14.47 -13.35 2.50
CA LEU A 73 13.49 -13.64 3.56
C LEU A 73 13.10 -15.11 3.63
N SER A 74 13.18 -15.88 2.52
CA SER A 74 12.92 -17.32 2.55
C SER A 74 13.91 -18.10 3.42
N LYS A 75 15.12 -17.56 3.65
CA LYS A 75 16.10 -18.14 4.58
C LYS A 75 15.68 -18.07 6.06
N LEU A 76 14.62 -17.32 6.37
CA LEU A 76 13.99 -17.33 7.69
C LEU A 76 13.14 -18.59 7.97
N HIS A 77 12.90 -19.43 6.95
CA HIS A 77 12.16 -20.67 7.11
C HIS A 77 12.70 -21.52 8.27
N ASP A 78 13.97 -21.94 8.22
CA ASP A 78 14.53 -22.82 9.24
C ASP A 78 14.64 -22.16 10.62
N PRO A 79 15.07 -20.89 10.78
CA PRO A 79 14.99 -20.19 12.06
C PRO A 79 13.59 -20.17 12.67
N LEU A 80 12.55 -20.00 11.85
CA LEU A 80 11.16 -19.99 12.31
C LEU A 80 10.67 -21.40 12.69
N VAL A 81 11.00 -22.43 11.89
CA VAL A 81 10.73 -23.84 12.25
C VAL A 81 11.37 -24.17 13.59
N ASN A 82 12.68 -23.94 13.75
CA ASN A 82 13.40 -24.22 15.00
C ASN A 82 12.82 -23.47 16.21
N ARG A 83 12.30 -22.26 15.99
CA ARG A 83 11.67 -21.46 17.04
C ARG A 83 10.34 -22.02 17.50
N PHE A 84 9.51 -22.52 16.57
CA PHE A 84 8.11 -22.85 16.86
C PHE A 84 7.81 -24.34 16.94
N GLU A 85 8.61 -25.23 16.34
CA GLU A 85 8.38 -26.68 16.33
C GLU A 85 8.28 -27.28 17.75
N ASN A 86 9.04 -26.73 18.70
CA ASN A 86 9.05 -27.17 20.11
C ASN A 86 8.56 -26.06 21.07
N HIS A 87 7.87 -25.05 20.56
CA HIS A 87 7.40 -23.96 21.41
C HIS A 87 6.16 -24.39 22.20
N VAL A 88 6.09 -24.01 23.49
CA VAL A 88 4.97 -24.37 24.36
C VAL A 88 3.61 -23.85 23.82
N LEU A 89 3.64 -22.69 23.13
CA LEU A 89 2.49 -22.08 22.46
C LEU A 89 2.87 -21.80 21.01
N PRO A 90 2.79 -22.80 20.12
CA PRO A 90 3.04 -22.59 18.70
C PRO A 90 1.95 -21.68 18.09
N PRO A 91 2.23 -21.01 16.96
CA PRO A 91 1.21 -20.26 16.25
C PRO A 91 0.08 -21.18 15.78
N THR A 92 -1.14 -20.69 15.77
CA THR A 92 -2.32 -21.43 15.23
C THR A 92 -2.56 -21.18 13.76
N ALA A 93 -1.98 -20.12 13.22
CA ALA A 93 -1.98 -19.78 11.79
C ALA A 93 -0.81 -18.84 11.48
N ILE A 94 -0.38 -18.82 10.24
CA ILE A 94 0.58 -17.85 9.71
C ILE A 94 -0.17 -16.94 8.75
N VAL A 95 -0.14 -15.62 9.00
CA VAL A 95 -0.63 -14.60 8.05
C VAL A 95 0.59 -13.97 7.40
N SER A 96 0.72 -14.11 6.10
CA SER A 96 1.85 -13.59 5.33
C SER A 96 1.40 -12.67 4.21
N ASP A 97 2.21 -11.66 3.92
CA ASP A 97 2.03 -10.84 2.72
C ASP A 97 2.13 -11.71 1.46
N MET A 98 1.33 -11.39 0.43
CA MET A 98 1.32 -12.12 -0.83
C MET A 98 2.73 -12.25 -1.46
N LEU A 99 3.61 -11.28 -1.25
CA LEU A 99 4.98 -11.29 -1.76
C LEU A 99 5.85 -12.39 -1.12
N LEU A 100 5.43 -12.94 0.02
CA LEU A 100 6.14 -14.00 0.74
C LEU A 100 5.56 -15.40 0.48
N CYS A 101 4.46 -15.51 -0.26
CA CYS A 101 3.77 -16.77 -0.49
C CYS A 101 4.56 -17.78 -1.36
N SER A 102 5.72 -17.41 -1.90
CA SER A 102 6.63 -18.38 -2.53
C SER A 102 7.24 -19.39 -1.53
N TRP A 103 7.27 -19.09 -0.22
CA TRP A 103 7.89 -19.94 0.80
C TRP A 103 7.07 -20.10 2.09
N THR A 104 6.21 -19.15 2.44
CA THR A 104 5.42 -19.22 3.68
C THR A 104 4.42 -20.38 3.76
N PRO A 105 3.85 -20.90 2.65
CA PRO A 105 3.06 -22.13 2.68
C PRO A 105 3.88 -23.34 3.11
N LEU A 106 5.14 -23.42 2.72
CA LEU A 106 6.05 -24.50 3.15
C LEU A 106 6.35 -24.42 4.64
N LEU A 107 6.58 -23.22 5.16
CA LEU A 107 6.75 -22.98 6.60
C LEU A 107 5.50 -23.42 7.36
N ALA A 108 4.33 -23.00 6.92
CA ALA A 108 3.05 -23.35 7.54
C ALA A 108 2.80 -24.86 7.54
N SER A 109 3.05 -25.52 6.41
CA SER A 109 2.98 -26.98 6.28
C SER A 109 3.92 -27.70 7.25
N ARG A 110 5.17 -27.21 7.38
CA ARG A 110 6.15 -27.80 8.31
C ARG A 110 5.72 -27.67 9.78
N LEU A 111 5.07 -26.58 10.13
CA LEU A 111 4.56 -26.33 11.48
C LEU A 111 3.16 -26.93 11.71
N GLY A 112 2.54 -27.53 10.70
CA GLY A 112 1.21 -28.12 10.80
C GLY A 112 0.10 -27.07 11.02
N VAL A 113 0.25 -25.86 10.49
CA VAL A 113 -0.70 -24.76 10.67
C VAL A 113 -1.15 -24.17 9.33
N PRO A 114 -2.33 -23.55 9.25
CA PRO A 114 -2.78 -22.86 8.05
C PRO A 114 -1.89 -21.67 7.68
N ASN A 115 -1.65 -21.47 6.37
CA ASN A 115 -1.10 -20.24 5.81
C ASN A 115 -2.24 -19.38 5.26
N VAL A 116 -2.35 -18.15 5.73
CA VAL A 116 -3.30 -17.14 5.22
C VAL A 116 -2.52 -16.12 4.41
N CYS A 117 -2.91 -15.92 3.17
CA CYS A 117 -2.32 -14.90 2.31
C CYS A 117 -3.03 -13.55 2.51
N PHE A 118 -2.30 -12.52 2.94
CA PHE A 118 -2.78 -11.15 2.95
C PHE A 118 -2.46 -10.47 1.63
N VAL A 119 -3.50 -10.14 0.89
CA VAL A 119 -3.41 -9.52 -0.43
C VAL A 119 -3.50 -8.00 -0.28
N VAL A 120 -2.41 -7.32 -0.61
CA VAL A 120 -2.23 -5.88 -0.42
C VAL A 120 -2.72 -5.03 -1.59
N THR A 121 -3.26 -5.68 -2.63
CA THR A 121 -3.88 -5.05 -3.80
C THR A 121 -5.35 -5.48 -3.92
N ASN A 122 -6.05 -5.06 -4.97
CA ASN A 122 -7.45 -5.39 -5.21
C ASN A 122 -7.64 -6.72 -5.95
N ALA A 123 -8.85 -7.23 -5.93
CA ALA A 123 -9.20 -8.49 -6.58
C ALA A 123 -9.18 -8.39 -8.11
N HIS A 124 -9.38 -7.21 -8.68
CA HIS A 124 -9.26 -6.98 -10.12
C HIS A 124 -7.84 -7.27 -10.62
N ALA A 125 -6.81 -6.75 -9.94
CA ALA A 125 -5.42 -7.03 -10.27
C ALA A 125 -5.07 -8.52 -10.15
N VAL A 126 -5.43 -9.12 -9.01
CA VAL A 126 -5.14 -10.53 -8.72
C VAL A 126 -5.84 -11.47 -9.72
N SER A 127 -7.12 -11.26 -10.00
CA SER A 127 -7.86 -12.08 -10.96
C SER A 127 -7.28 -11.96 -12.38
N SER A 128 -6.85 -10.75 -12.78
CA SER A 128 -6.21 -10.53 -14.07
C SER A 128 -4.90 -11.31 -14.18
N TRP A 129 -4.05 -11.24 -13.17
CA TRP A 129 -2.79 -11.99 -13.13
C TRP A 129 -3.00 -13.51 -13.17
N TRP A 130 -3.98 -14.03 -12.41
CA TRP A 130 -4.19 -15.47 -12.33
C TRP A 130 -4.86 -16.05 -13.55
N VAL A 131 -5.74 -15.30 -14.22
CA VAL A 131 -6.42 -15.74 -15.43
C VAL A 131 -5.56 -15.56 -16.69
N ASN A 132 -4.85 -14.42 -16.81
CA ASN A 132 -4.24 -14.04 -18.08
C ASN A 132 -2.72 -14.24 -18.11
N ASP A 133 -2.04 -14.07 -16.98
CA ASP A 133 -0.59 -13.90 -16.97
C ASP A 133 0.17 -15.01 -16.25
N LEU A 134 -0.50 -15.86 -15.47
CA LEU A 134 0.16 -16.80 -14.55
C LEU A 134 1.17 -17.73 -15.27
N ASP A 135 0.81 -18.26 -16.42
CA ASP A 135 1.68 -19.19 -17.19
C ASP A 135 2.84 -18.48 -17.90
N SER A 136 2.68 -17.20 -18.18
CA SER A 136 3.70 -16.37 -18.84
C SER A 136 4.66 -15.70 -17.88
N MET A 137 4.35 -15.73 -16.57
CA MET A 137 5.17 -15.10 -15.54
C MET A 137 6.52 -15.80 -15.36
N PRO A 138 7.58 -15.03 -15.04
CA PRO A 138 8.82 -15.62 -14.55
C PRO A 138 8.58 -16.53 -13.34
N ASP A 139 9.32 -17.64 -13.24
CA ASP A 139 9.12 -18.70 -12.22
C ASP A 139 8.99 -18.19 -10.78
N CYS A 140 9.72 -17.15 -10.41
CA CYS A 140 9.67 -16.62 -9.05
C CYS A 140 8.31 -15.98 -8.72
N TYR A 141 7.73 -15.21 -9.66
CA TYR A 141 6.40 -14.61 -9.51
C TYR A 141 5.32 -15.69 -9.60
N ARG A 142 5.45 -16.61 -10.54
CA ARG A 142 4.52 -17.74 -10.67
C ARG A 142 4.43 -18.57 -9.39
N LYS A 143 5.58 -18.93 -8.77
CA LYS A 143 5.60 -19.63 -7.48
C LYS A 143 4.91 -18.84 -6.35
N GLN A 144 5.12 -17.52 -6.32
CA GLN A 144 4.45 -16.64 -5.36
C GLN A 144 2.94 -16.67 -5.54
N HIS A 145 2.44 -16.49 -6.78
CA HIS A 145 1.00 -16.51 -7.06
C HIS A 145 0.37 -17.88 -6.82
N LEU A 146 1.04 -18.97 -7.20
CA LEU A 146 0.60 -20.33 -6.87
C LEU A 146 0.52 -20.55 -5.36
N GLY A 147 1.49 -20.05 -4.59
CA GLY A 147 1.44 -20.10 -3.13
C GLY A 147 0.30 -19.28 -2.52
N CYS A 148 -0.12 -18.19 -3.17
CA CYS A 148 -1.34 -17.47 -2.78
C CYS A 148 -2.59 -18.31 -3.05
N ILE A 149 -2.72 -18.87 -4.25
CA ILE A 149 -3.87 -19.71 -4.66
C ILE A 149 -4.00 -20.93 -3.74
N GLN A 150 -2.89 -21.56 -3.38
CA GLN A 150 -2.85 -22.76 -2.52
C GLN A 150 -2.89 -22.43 -1.02
N SER A 151 -2.93 -21.15 -0.63
CA SER A 151 -3.04 -20.78 0.78
C SER A 151 -4.37 -21.27 1.37
N TRP A 152 -4.41 -21.53 2.67
CA TRP A 152 -5.63 -21.94 3.37
C TRP A 152 -6.74 -20.90 3.24
N GLY A 153 -6.41 -19.63 3.09
CA GLY A 153 -7.38 -18.56 2.91
C GLY A 153 -6.74 -17.26 2.44
N LEU A 154 -7.57 -16.40 1.86
CA LEU A 154 -7.18 -15.11 1.28
C LEU A 154 -7.86 -13.96 2.02
N VAL A 155 -7.07 -12.98 2.46
CA VAL A 155 -7.58 -11.75 3.09
C VAL A 155 -7.17 -10.56 2.23
N PHE A 156 -8.14 -9.84 1.68
CA PHE A 156 -7.92 -8.69 0.79
C PHE A 156 -8.07 -7.37 1.53
N ASN A 157 -7.11 -6.45 1.34
CA ASN A 157 -7.30 -5.05 1.70
C ASN A 157 -8.16 -4.34 0.62
N SER A 158 -9.33 -4.86 0.40
CA SER A 158 -10.36 -4.35 -0.52
C SER A 158 -11.73 -4.57 0.08
N PHE A 159 -12.80 -4.19 -0.59
CA PHE A 159 -14.18 -4.33 -0.11
C PHE A 159 -15.12 -4.78 -1.22
N ASN A 160 -16.18 -5.50 -0.83
CA ASN A 160 -17.09 -6.14 -1.79
C ASN A 160 -17.66 -5.17 -2.81
N GLU A 161 -17.98 -3.95 -2.43
CA GLU A 161 -18.67 -2.97 -3.27
C GLU A 161 -17.78 -2.41 -4.40
N ILE A 162 -16.47 -2.61 -4.31
CA ILE A 162 -15.52 -2.22 -5.37
C ILE A 162 -15.09 -3.41 -6.24
N ASP A 163 -15.02 -4.61 -5.65
CA ASP A 163 -14.37 -5.77 -6.25
C ASP A 163 -15.29 -7.02 -6.37
N ASN A 164 -16.59 -6.90 -6.10
CA ASN A 164 -17.51 -8.05 -5.90
C ASN A 164 -17.40 -9.12 -7.00
N GLN A 165 -17.43 -8.72 -8.28
CA GLN A 165 -17.37 -9.68 -9.39
C GLN A 165 -16.05 -10.45 -9.43
N LYS A 166 -14.94 -9.76 -9.16
CA LYS A 166 -13.59 -10.34 -9.16
C LYS A 166 -13.34 -11.21 -7.93
N LEU A 167 -13.85 -10.80 -6.76
CA LEU A 167 -13.83 -11.63 -5.54
C LEU A 167 -14.61 -12.92 -5.72
N LYS A 168 -15.77 -12.86 -6.41
CA LYS A 168 -16.53 -14.07 -6.79
C LYS A 168 -15.74 -14.96 -7.72
N LEU A 169 -15.18 -14.43 -8.80
CA LEU A 169 -14.35 -15.17 -9.75
C LEU A 169 -13.20 -15.89 -9.02
N ILE A 170 -12.49 -15.19 -8.14
CA ILE A 170 -11.40 -15.79 -7.37
C ILE A 170 -11.92 -16.92 -6.49
N LYS A 171 -13.01 -16.71 -5.77
CA LYS A 171 -13.59 -17.67 -4.84
C LYS A 171 -14.14 -18.93 -5.53
N GLU A 172 -14.79 -18.78 -6.67
CA GLU A 172 -15.53 -19.85 -7.35
C GLU A 172 -14.68 -20.61 -8.38
N GLU A 173 -13.71 -19.94 -9.01
CA GLU A 173 -12.99 -20.48 -10.17
C GLU A 173 -11.47 -20.62 -9.98
N LEU A 174 -10.87 -19.84 -9.07
CA LEU A 174 -9.41 -19.76 -8.97
C LEU A 174 -8.84 -20.36 -7.67
N THR A 175 -9.70 -20.78 -6.73
CA THR A 175 -9.28 -21.43 -5.48
C THR A 175 -10.08 -22.70 -5.23
N GLU A 176 -9.49 -23.68 -4.55
CA GLU A 176 -10.18 -24.92 -4.14
C GLU A 176 -11.05 -24.75 -2.89
N HIS A 177 -11.17 -23.53 -2.37
CA HIS A 177 -11.87 -23.24 -1.13
C HIS A 177 -12.61 -21.89 -1.19
N ASP A 178 -13.55 -21.69 -0.29
CA ASP A 178 -14.35 -20.46 -0.19
C ASP A 178 -13.86 -19.46 0.86
N ARG A 179 -12.71 -19.71 1.48
CA ARG A 179 -12.09 -18.87 2.54
C ARG A 179 -11.45 -17.61 1.97
N LEU A 180 -12.30 -16.65 1.64
CA LEU A 180 -11.90 -15.37 1.09
C LEU A 180 -12.64 -14.25 1.83
N TRP A 181 -11.89 -13.26 2.33
CA TRP A 181 -12.42 -12.14 3.09
C TRP A 181 -11.90 -10.81 2.54
N ALA A 182 -12.82 -9.95 2.11
CA ALA A 182 -12.53 -8.56 1.74
C ALA A 182 -12.75 -7.69 2.98
N VAL A 183 -11.68 -7.37 3.69
CA VAL A 183 -11.70 -6.71 5.01
C VAL A 183 -11.37 -5.21 4.96
N GLY A 184 -11.06 -4.69 3.78
CA GLY A 184 -10.66 -3.31 3.58
C GLY A 184 -11.84 -2.34 3.35
N PRO A 185 -11.53 -1.07 3.19
CA PRO A 185 -10.20 -0.49 3.37
C PRO A 185 -9.77 -0.50 4.84
N LEU A 186 -8.58 -1.03 5.10
CA LEU A 186 -8.02 -1.00 6.45
C LEU A 186 -7.58 0.42 6.78
N LEU A 187 -8.17 0.98 7.83
CA LEU A 187 -7.81 2.33 8.27
C LEU A 187 -6.47 2.31 8.99
N PRO A 188 -5.60 3.29 8.73
CA PRO A 188 -4.34 3.43 9.43
C PRO A 188 -4.54 3.66 10.92
N ILE A 189 -3.64 3.11 11.71
CA ILE A 189 -3.62 3.27 13.16
C ILE A 189 -3.53 4.77 13.52
N LYS A 190 -4.45 5.28 14.34
CA LYS A 190 -4.55 6.70 14.69
C LYS A 190 -3.28 7.29 15.31
N GLY A 191 -2.39 6.50 15.89
CA GLY A 191 -1.11 6.95 16.46
C GLY A 191 -0.03 7.33 15.44
N ARG A 192 -0.18 6.99 14.15
CA ARG A 192 0.76 7.40 13.10
C ARG A 192 0.79 8.92 12.85
N LEU A 193 -0.22 9.65 13.29
CA LEU A 193 -0.33 11.10 13.11
C LEU A 193 0.31 11.90 14.26
N SER A 194 0.72 11.26 15.35
CA SER A 194 1.13 11.96 16.58
C SER A 194 2.60 12.38 16.63
N SER A 195 3.43 12.00 15.67
CA SER A 195 4.83 12.43 15.54
C SER A 195 5.06 13.30 14.31
N ILE A 196 4.32 14.39 14.21
CA ILE A 196 4.56 15.40 13.16
C ILE A 196 5.78 16.21 13.61
N GLY A 197 6.89 16.13 12.86
CA GLY A 197 8.06 16.99 13.05
C GLY A 197 7.77 18.44 12.66
N GLU A 198 8.72 19.33 12.95
CA GLU A 198 8.57 20.76 12.68
C GLU A 198 8.25 21.07 11.22
N GLU A 199 8.94 20.44 10.28
CA GLU A 199 8.70 20.63 8.84
C GLU A 199 7.29 20.22 8.41
N GLN A 200 6.81 19.10 8.91
CA GLN A 200 5.46 18.62 8.62
C GLN A 200 4.39 19.50 9.24
N TYR A 201 4.67 20.08 10.41
CA TYR A 201 3.79 21.05 11.04
C TYR A 201 3.66 22.33 10.18
N GLN A 202 4.76 22.83 9.61
CA GLN A 202 4.74 23.97 8.69
C GLN A 202 3.90 23.69 7.44
N VAL A 203 3.95 22.47 6.90
CA VAL A 203 3.08 22.05 5.78
C VAL A 203 1.61 22.14 6.16
N MET A 204 1.23 21.69 7.36
CA MET A 204 -0.16 21.76 7.82
C MET A 204 -0.62 23.22 8.03
N LEU A 205 0.23 24.08 8.57
CA LEU A 205 -0.04 25.52 8.68
C LEU A 205 -0.24 26.19 7.31
N TRP A 206 0.58 25.81 6.32
CA TRP A 206 0.42 26.30 4.95
C TRP A 206 -0.93 25.84 4.36
N LEU A 207 -1.32 24.58 4.55
CA LEU A 207 -2.62 24.05 4.14
C LEU A 207 -3.79 24.81 4.82
N ASP A 208 -3.66 25.12 6.11
CA ASP A 208 -4.64 25.92 6.84
C ASP A 208 -4.82 27.32 6.22
N SER A 209 -3.75 27.93 5.74
CA SER A 209 -3.82 29.20 5.02
C SER A 209 -4.61 29.11 3.70
N CYS A 210 -4.62 27.93 3.07
CA CYS A 210 -5.33 27.64 1.84
C CYS A 210 -6.83 27.30 2.04
N LYS A 211 -7.26 27.03 3.27
CA LYS A 211 -8.57 26.48 3.63
C LYS A 211 -9.75 27.37 3.21
N LYS A 212 -9.57 28.68 3.19
CA LYS A 212 -10.63 29.65 2.85
C LYS A 212 -11.20 29.45 1.44
N VAL A 213 -10.39 28.91 0.51
CA VAL A 213 -10.82 28.68 -0.89
C VAL A 213 -11.42 27.27 -1.06
N GLY A 214 -11.35 26.41 -0.03
CA GLY A 214 -11.75 25.01 -0.13
C GLY A 214 -10.87 24.25 -1.13
N LYS A 215 -11.08 23.02 -1.37
CA LYS A 215 -10.42 22.09 -2.33
C LYS A 215 -9.59 22.72 -3.47
N SER A 216 -8.63 23.58 -3.11
CA SER A 216 -7.84 24.42 -4.03
C SER A 216 -6.38 23.95 -4.20
N VAL A 217 -5.99 22.88 -3.49
CA VAL A 217 -4.63 22.35 -3.48
C VAL A 217 -4.59 21.00 -4.19
N VAL A 218 -3.61 20.83 -5.07
CA VAL A 218 -3.24 19.54 -5.67
C VAL A 218 -2.09 18.93 -4.88
N TYR A 219 -2.25 17.71 -4.40
CA TYR A 219 -1.18 16.91 -3.84
C TYR A 219 -0.53 16.07 -4.93
N VAL A 220 0.80 16.01 -4.97
CA VAL A 220 1.58 15.26 -5.98
C VAL A 220 2.56 14.35 -5.26
N ALA A 221 2.37 13.04 -5.38
CA ALA A 221 3.28 12.04 -4.80
C ALA A 221 3.19 10.71 -5.56
N PHE A 222 4.32 10.05 -5.76
CA PHE A 222 4.44 8.82 -6.52
C PHE A 222 4.81 7.60 -5.67
N GLY A 223 4.54 7.67 -4.34
CA GLY A 223 4.84 6.60 -3.40
C GLY A 223 6.34 6.48 -3.09
N THR A 224 6.73 5.36 -2.48
CA THR A 224 8.10 5.13 -1.99
C THR A 224 8.99 4.38 -2.96
N GLN A 225 8.41 3.75 -4.00
CA GLN A 225 9.13 2.90 -4.96
C GLN A 225 9.44 3.59 -6.29
N ILE A 226 8.72 4.66 -6.62
CA ILE A 226 8.88 5.34 -7.90
C ILE A 226 9.96 6.42 -7.80
N THR A 227 10.83 6.42 -8.80
CA THR A 227 11.86 7.43 -9.00
C THR A 227 11.69 8.01 -10.39
N LEU A 228 11.33 9.31 -10.47
CA LEU A 228 11.10 9.98 -11.75
C LEU A 228 12.42 10.32 -12.45
N THR A 229 12.44 10.20 -13.77
CA THR A 229 13.57 10.67 -14.60
C THR A 229 13.65 12.19 -14.58
N LYS A 230 14.80 12.75 -14.94
CA LYS A 230 14.99 14.20 -15.07
C LYS A 230 13.93 14.85 -15.98
N GLN A 231 13.66 14.23 -17.13
CA GLN A 231 12.66 14.74 -18.08
C GLN A 231 11.25 14.72 -17.49
N GLN A 232 10.90 13.69 -16.73
CA GLN A 232 9.63 13.62 -16.01
C GLN A 232 9.54 14.69 -14.91
N MET A 233 10.62 14.91 -14.16
CA MET A 233 10.70 15.96 -13.14
C MET A 233 10.52 17.36 -13.75
N GLU A 234 11.16 17.63 -14.89
CA GLU A 234 11.01 18.88 -15.65
C GLU A 234 9.58 19.07 -16.17
N ALA A 235 8.95 17.99 -16.69
CA ALA A 235 7.57 18.03 -17.17
C ALA A 235 6.58 18.31 -16.04
N VAL A 236 6.74 17.65 -14.88
CA VAL A 236 5.89 17.89 -13.69
C VAL A 236 6.08 19.33 -13.18
N ALA A 237 7.33 19.80 -13.06
CA ALA A 237 7.62 21.16 -12.62
C ALA A 237 7.02 22.21 -13.56
N SER A 238 7.14 22.00 -14.88
CA SER A 238 6.56 22.88 -15.90
C SER A 238 5.03 22.91 -15.80
N ALA A 239 4.41 21.74 -15.66
CA ALA A 239 2.96 21.62 -15.51
C ALA A 239 2.46 22.30 -14.24
N LEU A 240 3.14 22.12 -13.10
CA LEU A 240 2.79 22.79 -11.84
C LEU A 240 2.94 24.30 -11.94
N LYS A 241 3.98 24.77 -12.64
CA LYS A 241 4.16 26.22 -12.91
C LYS A 241 3.04 26.78 -13.80
N GLU A 242 2.75 26.13 -14.92
CA GLU A 242 1.77 26.57 -15.92
C GLU A 242 0.33 26.51 -15.39
N SER A 243 0.00 25.48 -14.61
CA SER A 243 -1.36 25.26 -14.09
C SER A 243 -1.88 26.34 -13.14
N MET A 244 -0.98 27.12 -12.55
CA MET A 244 -1.27 28.15 -11.53
C MET A 244 -2.01 27.64 -10.29
N VAL A 245 -2.14 26.33 -10.08
CA VAL A 245 -2.76 25.75 -8.88
C VAL A 245 -1.85 25.90 -7.66
N ARG A 246 -2.44 25.87 -6.46
CA ARG A 246 -1.69 25.59 -5.25
C ARG A 246 -1.36 24.11 -5.19
N PHE A 247 -0.17 23.76 -4.72
CA PHE A 247 0.23 22.35 -4.69
C PHE A 247 1.18 22.03 -3.54
N ILE A 248 1.19 20.74 -3.17
CA ILE A 248 2.27 20.11 -2.41
C ILE A 248 2.85 19.02 -3.30
N TRP A 249 4.15 19.08 -3.55
CA TRP A 249 4.87 18.08 -4.32
C TRP A 249 5.87 17.34 -3.45
N VAL A 250 5.66 16.05 -3.25
CA VAL A 250 6.57 15.18 -2.50
C VAL A 250 7.54 14.53 -3.46
N VAL A 251 8.81 14.70 -3.21
CA VAL A 251 9.93 14.17 -4.01
C VAL A 251 10.73 13.23 -3.12
N LYS A 252 10.83 11.97 -3.54
CA LYS A 252 11.67 10.98 -2.85
C LYS A 252 13.14 11.45 -2.91
N GLU A 253 13.83 11.40 -1.79
CA GLU A 253 15.27 11.68 -1.78
C GLU A 253 16.02 10.64 -2.63
N PRO A 254 17.04 11.08 -3.40
CA PRO A 254 17.91 10.16 -4.11
C PRO A 254 18.58 9.17 -3.15
N MET A 255 18.60 7.90 -3.52
CA MET A 255 19.27 6.86 -2.74
C MET A 255 20.77 6.99 -2.92
N LYS A 256 21.46 7.62 -1.96
CA LYS A 256 22.92 7.80 -1.99
C LYS A 256 23.62 6.56 -1.42
N GLY A 257 24.63 6.07 -2.12
CA GLY A 257 25.68 5.21 -1.52
C GLY A 257 25.40 3.70 -1.50
N LEU A 258 24.38 3.19 -2.20
CA LEU A 258 24.11 1.75 -2.23
C LEU A 258 24.69 1.03 -3.47
N GLY A 259 25.54 1.68 -4.26
CA GLY A 259 26.18 1.06 -5.45
C GLY A 259 25.20 0.68 -6.58
N ILE A 260 23.97 1.12 -6.49
CA ILE A 260 22.95 0.99 -7.50
C ILE A 260 23.13 2.19 -8.42
N VAL A 261 23.36 1.95 -9.69
CA VAL A 261 23.65 2.89 -10.80
C VAL A 261 23.34 4.34 -10.41
N ASP A 262 24.40 5.13 -10.21
CA ASP A 262 24.34 6.58 -9.99
C ASP A 262 23.70 7.25 -11.23
N ASP A 263 22.39 7.22 -11.32
CA ASP A 263 21.64 8.15 -12.13
C ASP A 263 21.38 9.38 -11.24
N ASP A 264 22.44 10.16 -11.03
CA ASP A 264 22.47 11.35 -10.16
C ASP A 264 21.38 12.40 -10.52
N ASP A 265 20.74 12.23 -11.67
CA ASP A 265 19.73 13.14 -12.21
C ASP A 265 18.26 12.72 -11.92
N ARG A 266 18.02 11.56 -11.29
CA ARG A 266 16.65 11.13 -10.95
C ARG A 266 16.13 11.83 -9.69
N ASN A 267 14.83 12.14 -9.68
CA ASN A 267 14.15 12.84 -8.57
C ASN A 267 14.76 14.20 -8.18
N VAL A 268 15.49 14.85 -9.08
CA VAL A 268 16.06 16.16 -8.82
C VAL A 268 15.06 17.26 -9.21
N VAL A 269 14.69 18.08 -8.24
CA VAL A 269 13.83 19.25 -8.49
C VAL A 269 14.59 20.23 -9.37
N PRO A 270 13.99 20.72 -10.48
CA PRO A 270 14.70 21.66 -11.38
C PRO A 270 15.19 22.91 -10.65
N PRO A 271 16.43 23.36 -10.91
CA PRO A 271 17.02 24.49 -10.22
C PRO A 271 16.15 25.76 -10.24
N GLY A 272 16.01 26.41 -9.09
CA GLY A 272 15.21 27.62 -8.91
C GLY A 272 13.69 27.42 -9.09
N PHE A 273 13.21 26.16 -9.16
CA PHE A 273 11.76 25.90 -9.25
C PHE A 273 11.05 26.34 -7.97
N GLU A 274 11.59 25.97 -6.81
CA GLU A 274 10.99 26.26 -5.51
C GLU A 274 10.80 27.78 -5.31
N ASP A 275 11.81 28.59 -5.66
CA ASP A 275 11.71 30.05 -5.58
C ASP A 275 10.62 30.64 -6.50
N ARG A 276 10.49 30.07 -7.71
CA ARG A 276 9.49 30.56 -8.70
C ARG A 276 8.04 30.24 -8.30
N VAL A 277 7.83 29.30 -7.39
CA VAL A 277 6.49 28.86 -6.98
C VAL A 277 6.20 29.05 -5.49
N ALA A 278 7.12 29.67 -4.73
CA ALA A 278 7.09 29.80 -3.27
C ALA A 278 5.76 30.33 -2.71
N GLU A 279 5.05 31.22 -3.45
CA GLU A 279 3.76 31.78 -3.01
C GLU A 279 2.60 30.78 -3.06
N ARG A 280 2.72 29.71 -3.84
CA ARG A 280 1.61 28.76 -4.10
C ARG A 280 1.97 27.30 -4.08
N GLY A 281 3.22 26.94 -3.87
CA GLY A 281 3.71 25.57 -3.89
C GLY A 281 4.65 25.27 -2.72
N VAL A 282 4.53 24.04 -2.20
CA VAL A 282 5.45 23.47 -1.22
C VAL A 282 6.06 22.22 -1.82
N VAL A 283 7.39 22.11 -1.81
CA VAL A 283 8.11 20.89 -2.17
C VAL A 283 8.60 20.23 -0.89
N ILE A 284 8.24 18.97 -0.68
CA ILE A 284 8.69 18.15 0.45
C ILE A 284 9.70 17.15 -0.10
N LYS A 285 10.94 17.20 0.41
CA LYS A 285 11.96 16.21 0.09
C LYS A 285 11.96 15.11 1.15
N GLY A 286 11.81 13.86 0.70
CA GLY A 286 11.71 12.71 1.61
C GLY A 286 10.27 12.34 2.00
N TRP A 287 10.06 12.03 3.27
CA TRP A 287 8.77 11.52 3.77
C TRP A 287 7.76 12.64 4.06
N ALA A 288 6.51 12.42 3.67
CA ALA A 288 5.39 13.34 3.93
C ALA A 288 4.25 12.64 4.70
N PRO A 289 3.53 13.35 5.59
CA PRO A 289 2.37 12.80 6.30
C PRO A 289 1.15 12.73 5.37
N GLN A 290 1.19 11.84 4.38
CA GLN A 290 0.23 11.73 3.27
C GLN A 290 -1.23 11.71 3.75
N LEU A 291 -1.54 10.92 4.76
CA LEU A 291 -2.90 10.81 5.30
C LEU A 291 -3.42 12.14 5.86
N ALA A 292 -2.56 12.88 6.59
CA ALA A 292 -2.93 14.18 7.13
C ALA A 292 -3.15 15.20 6.01
N ILE A 293 -2.27 15.20 5.01
CA ILE A 293 -2.36 16.07 3.83
C ILE A 293 -3.63 15.77 3.04
N LEU A 294 -3.86 14.52 2.65
CA LEU A 294 -5.05 14.11 1.89
C LEU A 294 -6.35 14.39 2.66
N GLY A 295 -6.37 14.19 3.98
CA GLY A 295 -7.51 14.47 4.84
C GLY A 295 -7.80 15.96 5.04
N HIS A 296 -6.89 16.85 4.64
CA HIS A 296 -7.05 18.28 4.85
C HIS A 296 -8.10 18.89 3.89
N PRO A 297 -9.03 19.74 4.37
CA PRO A 297 -10.12 20.31 3.57
C PRO A 297 -9.67 21.10 2.32
N ALA A 298 -8.47 21.68 2.34
CA ALA A 298 -7.90 22.43 1.23
C ALA A 298 -7.48 21.53 0.06
N VAL A 299 -7.18 20.23 0.28
CA VAL A 299 -6.72 19.32 -0.76
C VAL A 299 -7.90 18.84 -1.59
N GLY A 300 -7.84 19.10 -2.89
CA GLY A 300 -8.90 18.77 -3.85
C GLY A 300 -8.57 17.59 -4.74
N SER A 301 -7.31 17.44 -5.15
CA SER A 301 -6.90 16.41 -6.09
C SER A 301 -5.55 15.82 -5.70
N TYR A 302 -5.28 14.61 -6.17
CA TYR A 302 -4.05 13.87 -5.88
C TYR A 302 -3.50 13.25 -7.17
N LEU A 303 -2.36 13.78 -7.67
CA LEU A 303 -1.59 13.14 -8.74
C LEU A 303 -0.76 12.01 -8.16
N THR A 304 -1.05 10.79 -8.57
CA THR A 304 -0.53 9.58 -7.95
C THR A 304 -0.15 8.52 -8.99
N HIS A 305 0.79 7.65 -8.63
CA HIS A 305 1.13 6.43 -9.36
C HIS A 305 0.02 5.35 -9.32
N CYS A 306 -1.04 5.56 -8.55
CA CYS A 306 -2.15 4.61 -8.36
C CYS A 306 -1.78 3.26 -7.72
N GLY A 307 -0.72 3.15 -6.91
CA GLY A 307 -0.54 2.00 -6.02
C GLY A 307 -1.74 1.88 -5.07
N TRP A 308 -2.17 0.64 -4.77
CA TRP A 308 -3.47 0.39 -4.14
C TRP A 308 -3.68 1.12 -2.81
N ASN A 309 -2.69 1.13 -1.93
CA ASN A 309 -2.79 1.86 -0.66
C ASN A 309 -3.02 3.36 -0.87
N SER A 310 -2.26 3.99 -1.80
CA SER A 310 -2.43 5.40 -2.14
C SER A 310 -3.80 5.70 -2.76
N ALA A 311 -4.33 4.78 -3.57
CA ALA A 311 -5.66 4.88 -4.14
C ALA A 311 -6.74 4.83 -3.04
N LEU A 312 -6.67 3.87 -2.12
CA LEU A 312 -7.59 3.76 -0.98
C LEU A 312 -7.55 5.00 -0.09
N GLU A 313 -6.34 5.49 0.25
CA GLU A 313 -6.16 6.71 1.04
C GLU A 313 -6.82 7.93 0.39
N GLY A 314 -6.62 8.10 -0.91
CA GLY A 314 -7.24 9.17 -1.67
C GLY A 314 -8.77 9.06 -1.77
N ILE A 315 -9.29 7.84 -1.97
CA ILE A 315 -10.74 7.56 -1.97
C ILE A 315 -11.34 7.89 -0.60
N LEU A 316 -10.72 7.41 0.48
CA LEU A 316 -11.18 7.67 1.85
C LEU A 316 -11.11 9.15 2.23
N ALA A 317 -10.14 9.89 1.73
CA ALA A 317 -10.05 11.33 1.88
C ALA A 317 -11.09 12.08 1.01
N GLY A 318 -11.65 11.44 -0.01
CA GLY A 318 -12.61 12.03 -0.95
C GLY A 318 -11.98 13.08 -1.87
N VAL A 319 -10.69 12.91 -2.19
CA VAL A 319 -9.97 13.70 -3.19
C VAL A 319 -10.10 13.06 -4.56
N LEU A 320 -10.07 13.87 -5.63
CA LEU A 320 -10.06 13.33 -6.99
C LEU A 320 -8.66 12.85 -7.33
N LEU A 321 -8.52 11.56 -7.67
CA LEU A 321 -7.26 10.97 -8.10
C LEU A 321 -6.98 11.30 -9.57
N LEU A 322 -5.73 11.63 -9.85
CA LEU A 322 -5.16 11.81 -11.19
C LEU A 322 -4.12 10.70 -11.37
N ALA A 323 -4.44 9.71 -12.19
CA ALA A 323 -3.66 8.49 -12.29
C ALA A 323 -2.54 8.61 -13.33
N TRP A 324 -1.34 8.25 -12.88
CA TRP A 324 -0.19 7.98 -13.74
C TRP A 324 0.40 6.61 -13.34
N PRO A 325 -0.21 5.48 -13.79
CA PRO A 325 0.31 4.14 -13.49
C PRO A 325 1.67 3.94 -14.14
N MET A 326 2.60 3.36 -13.38
CA MET A 326 3.99 3.23 -13.80
C MET A 326 4.49 1.80 -13.81
N GLN A 327 4.05 0.95 -12.86
CA GLN A 327 4.52 -0.44 -12.74
C GLN A 327 3.56 -1.30 -11.91
N ALA A 328 3.80 -2.61 -11.86
CA ALA A 328 3.10 -3.57 -10.99
C ALA A 328 1.56 -3.49 -11.11
N ASP A 329 0.87 -3.48 -9.96
CA ASP A 329 -0.59 -3.39 -9.87
C ASP A 329 -1.17 -2.02 -10.28
N HIS A 330 -0.33 -1.00 -10.47
CA HIS A 330 -0.78 0.36 -10.80
C HIS A 330 -1.65 0.40 -12.05
N PHE A 331 -1.32 -0.40 -13.08
CA PHE A 331 -2.10 -0.48 -14.33
C PHE A 331 -3.48 -1.09 -14.09
N HIS A 332 -3.55 -2.18 -13.34
CA HIS A 332 -4.81 -2.85 -13.00
C HIS A 332 -5.68 -1.99 -12.07
N ASN A 333 -5.06 -1.33 -11.08
CA ASN A 333 -5.75 -0.39 -10.21
C ASN A 333 -6.34 0.77 -11.01
N THR A 334 -5.58 1.29 -11.98
CA THR A 334 -6.04 2.37 -12.84
C THR A 334 -7.16 1.91 -13.77
N ALA A 335 -7.05 0.71 -14.36
CA ALA A 335 -8.12 0.15 -15.18
C ALA A 335 -9.43 0.02 -14.40
N LEU A 336 -9.39 -0.54 -13.18
CA LEU A 336 -10.56 -0.61 -12.32
C LEU A 336 -11.15 0.79 -12.02
N LEU A 337 -10.31 1.73 -11.59
CA LEU A 337 -10.77 3.02 -11.08
C LEU A 337 -11.16 4.02 -12.18
N VAL A 338 -10.52 3.95 -13.34
CA VAL A 338 -10.80 4.83 -14.49
C VAL A 338 -11.82 4.19 -15.43
N ASP A 339 -11.54 2.96 -15.91
CA ASP A 339 -12.25 2.41 -17.05
C ASP A 339 -13.55 1.71 -16.60
N GLU A 340 -13.58 1.04 -15.44
CA GLU A 340 -14.79 0.39 -14.92
C GLU A 340 -15.62 1.31 -14.03
N LEU A 341 -15.00 2.03 -13.08
CA LEU A 341 -15.71 2.82 -12.08
C LEU A 341 -15.84 4.31 -12.44
N GLY A 342 -14.96 4.84 -13.27
CA GLY A 342 -14.93 6.23 -13.69
C GLY A 342 -14.77 7.22 -12.54
N VAL A 343 -14.05 6.84 -11.47
CA VAL A 343 -13.82 7.66 -10.26
C VAL A 343 -12.48 8.39 -10.26
N VAL A 344 -11.63 8.12 -11.26
CA VAL A 344 -10.26 8.63 -11.39
C VAL A 344 -10.06 9.16 -12.79
N VAL A 345 -9.18 10.15 -12.98
CA VAL A 345 -8.81 10.71 -14.29
C VAL A 345 -7.41 10.20 -14.65
N ARG A 346 -7.26 9.51 -15.80
CA ARG A 346 -5.95 9.09 -16.32
C ARG A 346 -5.23 10.29 -16.93
N VAL A 347 -3.99 10.56 -16.51
CA VAL A 347 -3.21 11.71 -16.98
C VAL A 347 -2.00 11.30 -17.83
N CYS A 348 -1.38 10.19 -17.48
CA CYS A 348 -0.23 9.61 -18.17
C CYS A 348 -0.18 8.11 -17.88
N GLU A 349 0.66 7.35 -18.58
CA GLU A 349 0.86 5.91 -18.35
C GLU A 349 2.27 5.49 -18.77
N GLY A 350 2.91 4.63 -17.96
CA GLY A 350 4.24 4.07 -18.22
C GLY A 350 5.34 4.69 -17.37
N LEU A 351 6.32 3.82 -17.00
CA LEU A 351 7.43 4.18 -16.11
C LEU A 351 8.36 5.22 -16.73
N GLU A 352 8.65 5.10 -18.03
CA GLU A 352 9.57 5.99 -18.74
C GLU A 352 8.83 7.05 -19.60
N THR A 353 7.51 7.08 -19.57
CA THR A 353 6.74 8.04 -20.35
C THR A 353 6.84 9.43 -19.75
N VAL A 354 7.19 10.42 -20.57
CA VAL A 354 7.22 11.84 -20.17
C VAL A 354 5.86 12.47 -20.52
N PRO A 355 5.11 13.02 -19.56
CA PRO A 355 3.83 13.65 -19.85
C PRO A 355 4.00 14.95 -20.61
N ASP A 356 3.07 15.27 -21.48
CA ASP A 356 2.96 16.63 -22.03
C ASP A 356 2.62 17.62 -20.90
N ALA A 357 3.51 18.56 -20.66
CA ALA A 357 3.41 19.49 -19.52
C ALA A 357 2.16 20.36 -19.60
N SER A 358 1.81 20.87 -20.79
CA SER A 358 0.63 21.74 -20.95
C SER A 358 -0.68 20.96 -20.81
N LYS A 359 -0.73 19.70 -21.29
CA LYS A 359 -1.89 18.83 -21.06
C LYS A 359 -2.04 18.51 -19.57
N LEU A 360 -0.93 18.17 -18.89
CA LEU A 360 -0.91 17.93 -17.45
C LEU A 360 -1.34 19.17 -16.68
N ALA A 361 -0.85 20.36 -17.04
CA ALA A 361 -1.23 21.63 -16.42
C ALA A 361 -2.74 21.90 -16.51
N ARG A 362 -3.33 21.70 -17.69
CA ARG A 362 -4.78 21.81 -17.87
C ARG A 362 -5.56 20.81 -17.03
N THR A 363 -5.05 19.58 -16.93
CA THR A 363 -5.69 18.54 -16.10
C THR A 363 -5.60 18.89 -14.62
N LEU A 364 -4.44 19.36 -14.13
CA LEU A 364 -4.26 19.79 -12.74
C LEU A 364 -5.25 20.92 -12.38
N SER A 365 -5.33 21.98 -13.18
CA SER A 365 -6.26 23.09 -12.94
C SER A 365 -7.73 22.65 -13.07
N GLY A 366 -8.07 21.90 -14.11
CA GLY A 366 -9.42 21.37 -14.33
C GLY A 366 -9.88 20.42 -13.21
N SER A 367 -8.96 19.67 -12.61
CA SER A 367 -9.25 18.71 -11.54
C SER A 367 -9.84 19.32 -10.28
N LEU A 368 -9.64 20.60 -10.05
CA LEU A 368 -10.19 21.33 -8.89
C LEU A 368 -11.64 21.77 -9.08
N THR A 369 -12.20 21.60 -10.29
CA THR A 369 -13.61 21.91 -10.58
C THR A 369 -14.55 21.01 -9.77
N MET A 370 -15.52 21.60 -9.08
CA MET A 370 -16.36 20.90 -8.10
C MET A 370 -17.36 19.91 -8.73
N ASN A 371 -17.86 20.21 -9.94
CA ASN A 371 -18.93 19.43 -10.59
C ASN A 371 -18.42 18.40 -11.60
N LEU A 372 -17.17 17.97 -11.49
CA LEU A 372 -16.64 16.88 -12.32
C LEU A 372 -17.38 15.57 -12.02
N PRO A 373 -17.82 14.82 -13.06
CA PRO A 373 -18.49 13.53 -12.87
C PRO A 373 -17.67 12.54 -12.04
N GLU A 374 -16.35 12.48 -12.27
CA GLU A 374 -15.43 11.62 -11.54
C GLU A 374 -15.42 11.98 -10.05
N ARG A 375 -15.38 13.25 -9.71
CA ARG A 375 -15.41 13.73 -8.32
C ARG A 375 -16.73 13.38 -7.61
N ILE A 376 -17.85 13.46 -8.34
CA ILE A 376 -19.16 13.07 -7.79
C ILE A 376 -19.17 11.56 -7.48
N ARG A 377 -18.67 10.74 -8.42
CA ARG A 377 -18.55 9.29 -8.24
C ARG A 377 -17.56 8.94 -7.13
N THR A 378 -16.42 9.62 -7.02
CA THR A 378 -15.45 9.44 -5.93
C THR A 378 -16.08 9.70 -4.55
N LYS A 379 -16.88 10.75 -4.41
CA LYS A 379 -17.61 11.03 -3.17
C LYS A 379 -18.60 9.91 -2.82
N LYS A 380 -19.28 9.34 -3.80
CA LYS A 380 -20.18 8.18 -3.61
C LYS A 380 -19.38 6.95 -3.18
N LEU A 381 -18.29 6.65 -3.88
CA LEU A 381 -17.40 5.53 -3.55
C LEU A 381 -16.80 5.66 -2.14
N ARG A 382 -16.36 6.87 -1.77
CA ARG A 382 -15.92 7.16 -0.39
C ARG A 382 -16.98 6.80 0.64
N LYS A 383 -18.23 7.21 0.42
CA LYS A 383 -19.33 6.87 1.34
C LYS A 383 -19.49 5.36 1.43
N THR A 384 -19.52 4.66 0.32
CA THR A 384 -19.62 3.20 0.25
C THR A 384 -18.47 2.51 1.00
N ALA A 385 -17.22 2.96 0.79
CA ALA A 385 -16.05 2.44 1.48
C ALA A 385 -16.12 2.64 3.01
N LEU A 386 -16.59 3.79 3.46
CA LEU A 386 -16.78 4.07 4.89
C LEU A 386 -17.94 3.25 5.48
N ASP A 387 -19.00 3.03 4.73
CA ASP A 387 -20.14 2.22 5.16
C ASP A 387 -19.75 0.74 5.26
N SER A 388 -18.85 0.22 4.39
CA SER A 388 -18.41 -1.17 4.43
C SER A 388 -17.65 -1.54 5.71
N ILE A 389 -16.89 -0.61 6.29
CA ILE A 389 -16.07 -0.84 7.49
C ILE A 389 -16.77 -0.50 8.80
N ARG A 390 -17.97 0.09 8.77
CA ARG A 390 -18.78 0.32 9.97
C ARG A 390 -19.32 -0.99 10.53
N GLU A 391 -19.68 -0.99 11.80
CA GLU A 391 -20.39 -2.11 12.42
C GLU A 391 -21.59 -2.55 11.56
N GLY A 392 -21.65 -3.84 11.25
CA GLY A 392 -22.65 -4.41 10.35
C GLY A 392 -22.38 -4.24 8.85
N GLY A 393 -21.34 -3.51 8.44
CA GLY A 393 -20.91 -3.38 7.04
C GLY A 393 -20.29 -4.68 6.48
N SER A 394 -20.09 -4.72 5.17
CA SER A 394 -19.57 -5.90 4.48
C SER A 394 -18.16 -6.28 4.94
N SER A 395 -17.24 -5.33 4.97
CA SER A 395 -15.85 -5.54 5.41
C SER A 395 -15.75 -5.81 6.91
N TYR A 396 -16.61 -5.17 7.72
CA TYR A 396 -16.67 -5.44 9.15
C TYR A 396 -17.06 -6.91 9.41
N LYS A 397 -18.12 -7.40 8.76
CA LYS A 397 -18.57 -8.80 8.86
C LYS A 397 -17.53 -9.78 8.31
N ALA A 398 -16.89 -9.44 7.19
CA ALA A 398 -15.82 -10.27 6.62
C ALA A 398 -14.64 -10.42 7.60
N LEU A 399 -14.27 -9.34 8.27
CA LEU A 399 -13.20 -9.37 9.27
C LEU A 399 -13.60 -10.16 10.52
N ASP A 400 -14.82 -10.02 11.00
CA ASP A 400 -15.34 -10.83 12.12
C ASP A 400 -15.32 -12.32 11.76
N GLY A 401 -15.83 -12.70 10.58
CA GLY A 401 -15.82 -14.08 10.11
C GLY A 401 -14.40 -14.64 9.92
N PHE A 402 -13.44 -13.81 9.46
CA PHE A 402 -12.04 -14.20 9.41
C PHE A 402 -11.46 -14.51 10.81
N VAL A 403 -11.73 -13.64 11.78
CA VAL A 403 -11.25 -13.82 13.16
C VAL A 403 -11.93 -15.02 13.84
N GLU A 404 -13.20 -15.26 13.59
CA GLU A 404 -13.92 -16.46 14.08
C GLU A 404 -13.28 -17.74 13.52
N GLN A 405 -12.95 -17.78 12.23
CA GLN A 405 -12.24 -18.91 11.62
C GLN A 405 -10.87 -19.14 12.27
N LEU A 406 -10.08 -18.07 12.49
CA LEU A 406 -8.80 -18.20 13.19
C LEU A 406 -8.96 -18.69 14.64
N SER A 407 -10.01 -18.23 15.33
CA SER A 407 -10.29 -18.64 16.71
C SER A 407 -10.64 -20.12 16.80
N SER A 408 -11.41 -20.66 15.84
CA SER A 408 -11.79 -22.07 15.80
C SER A 408 -10.59 -23.01 15.65
N LEU A 409 -9.55 -22.60 14.90
CA LEU A 409 -8.31 -23.34 14.76
C LEU A 409 -7.56 -23.55 16.09
N SER A 410 -7.68 -22.57 17.00
CA SER A 410 -7.01 -22.65 18.31
C SER A 410 -7.68 -23.66 19.27
N VAL A 411 -8.96 -23.98 19.07
CA VAL A 411 -9.71 -24.96 19.87
C VAL A 411 -9.35 -26.37 19.42
N ILE A 412 -9.36 -26.63 18.12
CA ILE A 412 -9.05 -27.95 17.54
C ILE A 412 -7.66 -28.43 17.94
N ASN A 413 -6.66 -27.57 17.85
CA ASN A 413 -5.28 -27.86 18.22
C ASN A 413 -5.06 -28.12 19.75
N ARG A 414 -6.04 -27.79 20.61
CA ARG A 414 -5.98 -28.06 22.04
C ARG A 414 -6.65 -29.38 22.43
N GLU A 415 -7.58 -29.86 21.64
CA GLU A 415 -8.33 -31.12 21.88
C GLU A 415 -7.54 -32.34 21.34
N GLU A 416 -6.63 -32.14 20.38
CA GLU A 416 -5.79 -33.20 19.80
C GLU A 416 -4.44 -33.40 20.54
N LYS A 417 -4.12 -32.64 21.58
CA LYS A 417 -2.96 -32.77 22.44
C LYS A 417 -3.34 -33.25 23.85
#